data_f520172e3c25f1f24d4cd59e9ea35116
#
_entry.id   f520172e3c25f1f24d4cd59e9ea35116
#
_cell.length_a   1.000
_cell.length_b   1.000
_cell.length_c   1.000
_cell.angle_alpha   90.00
_cell.angle_beta   90.00
_cell.angle_gamma   90.00
#
_symmetry.space_group_name_H-M   'P 1'
#
loop_
_entity.id
_entity.type
_entity.pdbx_description
1 polymer ?
#
loop_
_entity_poly.entity_id
_entity_poly.type
_entity_poly.pdbx_seq_one_letter_code
_entity_poly.pdbx_strand_id
1 'polypeptide(L)'
;MTRNLNIGAVAPGIVAGGGRLRLPIVAAPMFLISGPELVIEACRSGIIGAFPTTNARTTEELDAWMSRMSTELRDGTAAPWATNVITHSTNQRLSQDLELVARYRPPIVITALGSPKPAIELVHSYGGIVIADVVTLTLAKKAIDAGADGLACVSAGAGGHTGFISPFAFISAARELTDGLVIVGGGISDGYGVAGAISAGADLVYMGTRFIATRESRAVDEYKQMVVDSTLDDLLVSASITGTPATWLKPSLRLCGYDPEQMPEKPQRNYDSSQQQQVAKRWKDLWSAGQGIGAVRAIEPMSAVVDSLAREYDAAVARMAALTPAARTV
;
A
#
# COMPACT_ATOMS: atom_id res chain seq x y z
N MET A 1 8.31 21.83 -16.04
CA MET A 1 7.74 22.52 -14.86
C MET A 1 7.05 21.47 -14.00
N THR A 2 7.64 21.09 -12.88
CA THR A 2 7.04 20.17 -11.91
C THR A 2 5.84 20.83 -11.27
N ARG A 3 4.63 20.39 -11.58
CA ARG A 3 3.42 20.83 -10.87
C ARG A 3 3.47 20.26 -9.44
N ASN A 4 3.64 21.13 -8.46
CA ASN A 4 3.44 20.75 -7.06
C ASN A 4 1.93 20.53 -6.84
N LEU A 5 1.52 19.29 -6.63
CA LEU A 5 0.18 18.97 -6.20
C LEU A 5 -0.04 19.59 -4.81
N ASN A 6 -0.99 20.50 -4.69
CA ASN A 6 -1.32 21.14 -3.42
C ASN A 6 -2.24 20.20 -2.61
N ILE A 7 -1.69 19.07 -2.14
CA ILE A 7 -2.40 18.13 -1.26
C ILE A 7 -2.71 18.78 0.09
N GLY A 8 -2.02 19.86 0.43
CA GLY A 8 -2.34 20.67 1.61
C GLY A 8 -3.75 21.26 1.63
N ALA A 9 -4.38 21.43 0.47
CA ALA A 9 -5.79 21.81 0.40
C ALA A 9 -6.73 20.64 0.76
N VAL A 10 -6.29 19.40 0.53
CA VAL A 10 -7.11 18.19 0.74
C VAL A 10 -6.74 17.50 2.05
N ALA A 11 -5.49 17.58 2.49
CA ALA A 11 -5.00 16.98 3.72
C ALA A 11 -3.94 17.88 4.39
N PRO A 12 -4.35 18.88 5.18
CA PRO A 12 -3.43 19.74 5.90
C PRO A 12 -2.41 18.98 6.77
N GLY A 13 -2.81 17.82 7.32
CA GLY A 13 -1.95 16.97 8.13
C GLY A 13 -0.81 16.30 7.35
N ILE A 14 -0.98 16.01 6.06
CA ILE A 14 0.09 15.42 5.21
C ILE A 14 1.17 16.49 4.92
N VAL A 15 0.79 17.76 4.86
CA VAL A 15 1.69 18.88 4.55
C VAL A 15 2.33 19.48 5.80
N ALA A 16 1.77 19.23 6.98
CA ALA A 16 2.35 19.71 8.25
C ALA A 16 3.78 19.21 8.49
N GLY A 17 4.19 18.11 7.84
CA GLY A 17 5.57 17.63 7.79
C GLY A 17 6.48 18.34 6.78
N GLY A 18 6.01 19.34 6.03
CA GLY A 18 6.83 20.16 5.10
C GLY A 18 7.13 19.51 3.74
N GLY A 19 6.86 18.23 3.55
CA GLY A 19 7.21 17.48 2.35
C GLY A 19 6.24 17.70 1.18
N ARG A 20 6.80 17.85 -0.03
CA ARG A 20 6.02 18.02 -1.27
C ARG A 20 5.83 16.70 -1.96
N LEU A 21 4.57 16.29 -2.20
CA LEU A 21 4.28 15.17 -3.08
C LEU A 21 4.45 15.58 -4.55
N ARG A 22 5.22 14.78 -5.28
CA ARG A 22 5.33 14.85 -6.73
C ARG A 22 4.16 14.15 -7.41
N LEU A 23 3.75 13.01 -6.85
CA LEU A 23 2.61 12.22 -7.29
C LEU A 23 1.73 11.84 -6.09
N PRO A 24 0.40 11.73 -6.27
CA PRO A 24 -0.52 11.32 -5.23
C PRO A 24 -0.49 9.80 -5.00
N ILE A 25 0.68 9.28 -4.65
CA ILE A 25 0.93 7.84 -4.50
C ILE A 25 1.47 7.54 -3.11
N VAL A 26 0.98 6.45 -2.54
CA VAL A 26 1.57 5.76 -1.40
C VAL A 26 2.18 4.44 -1.89
N ALA A 27 3.49 4.26 -1.73
CA ALA A 27 4.11 2.95 -1.83
C ALA A 27 3.59 2.11 -0.67
N ALA A 28 2.64 1.22 -0.98
CA ALA A 28 1.86 0.46 0.00
C ALA A 28 2.77 -0.35 0.94
N PRO A 29 2.41 -0.46 2.23
CA PRO A 29 3.15 -1.29 3.16
C PRO A 29 2.99 -2.77 2.79
N MET A 30 4.08 -3.40 2.40
CA MET A 30 4.10 -4.80 1.95
C MET A 30 4.87 -5.66 2.95
N PHE A 31 4.21 -6.71 3.45
CA PHE A 31 4.82 -7.64 4.40
C PHE A 31 6.05 -8.33 3.79
N LEU A 32 7.17 -8.36 4.52
CA LEU A 32 8.49 -8.84 4.15
C LEU A 32 9.22 -8.06 3.03
N ILE A 33 8.56 -7.10 2.39
CA ILE A 33 9.08 -6.40 1.21
C ILE A 33 9.47 -4.96 1.53
N SER A 34 8.59 -4.20 2.21
CA SER A 34 8.88 -2.81 2.55
C SER A 34 9.83 -2.72 3.75
N GLY A 35 10.93 -2.02 3.57
CA GLY A 35 11.93 -1.71 4.58
C GLY A 35 12.38 -0.26 4.51
N PRO A 36 13.35 0.16 5.35
CA PRO A 36 13.82 1.55 5.39
C PRO A 36 14.30 2.07 4.03
N GLU A 37 15.02 1.25 3.25
CA GLU A 37 15.54 1.62 1.94
C GLU A 37 14.40 2.02 1.00
N LEU A 38 13.37 1.17 0.89
CA LEU A 38 12.22 1.43 0.03
C LEU A 38 11.46 2.68 0.48
N VAL A 39 11.24 2.84 1.78
CA VAL A 39 10.52 3.99 2.33
C VAL A 39 11.28 5.29 2.07
N ILE A 40 12.58 5.32 2.36
CA ILE A 40 13.43 6.51 2.21
C ILE A 40 13.48 6.92 0.73
N GLU A 41 13.72 5.99 -0.18
CA GLU A 41 13.82 6.32 -1.61
C GLU A 41 12.46 6.68 -2.23
N ALA A 42 11.35 6.10 -1.75
CA ALA A 42 10.01 6.53 -2.12
C ALA A 42 9.77 8.00 -1.71
N CYS A 43 10.07 8.35 -0.45
CA CYS A 43 9.92 9.71 0.05
C CYS A 43 10.83 10.71 -0.69
N ARG A 44 12.08 10.36 -0.95
CA ARG A 44 13.03 11.19 -1.74
C ARG A 44 12.57 11.36 -3.18
N SER A 45 11.90 10.36 -3.75
CA SER A 45 11.34 10.42 -5.10
C SER A 45 10.04 11.22 -5.19
N GLY A 46 9.48 11.66 -4.05
CA GLY A 46 8.29 12.52 -3.97
C GLY A 46 6.97 11.75 -3.91
N ILE A 47 6.96 10.53 -3.40
CA ILE A 47 5.77 9.76 -3.05
C ILE A 47 5.83 9.32 -1.59
N ILE A 48 4.69 9.01 -0.97
CA ILE A 48 4.65 8.52 0.41
C ILE A 48 5.23 7.11 0.46
N GLY A 49 6.28 6.90 1.24
CA GLY A 49 6.82 5.58 1.53
C GLY A 49 6.16 4.98 2.77
N ALA A 50 5.72 3.71 2.71
CA ALA A 50 5.10 3.05 3.86
C ALA A 50 5.68 1.65 4.11
N PHE A 51 5.72 1.23 5.40
CA PHE A 51 6.15 -0.11 5.79
C PHE A 51 5.32 -0.65 6.96
N PRO A 52 5.12 -1.98 7.06
CA PRO A 52 4.49 -2.61 8.22
C PRO A 52 5.50 -2.73 9.38
N THR A 53 5.10 -2.36 10.61
CA THR A 53 5.94 -2.53 11.80
C THR A 53 6.40 -3.98 12.01
N THR A 54 5.57 -4.93 11.59
CA THR A 54 5.86 -6.37 11.67
C THR A 54 7.01 -6.85 10.76
N ASN A 55 7.47 -6.03 9.82
CA ASN A 55 8.65 -6.35 9.00
C ASN A 55 9.95 -6.27 9.80
N ALA A 56 10.01 -5.41 10.80
CA ALA A 56 11.06 -5.45 11.83
C ALA A 56 10.71 -6.58 12.83
N ARG A 57 11.61 -7.52 13.00
CA ARG A 57 11.35 -8.75 13.78
C ARG A 57 11.32 -8.51 15.28
N THR A 58 12.07 -7.55 15.75
CA THR A 58 12.11 -7.16 17.16
C THR A 58 11.78 -5.68 17.33
N THR A 59 11.52 -5.28 18.56
CA THR A 59 11.25 -3.87 18.89
C THR A 59 12.51 -3.01 18.68
N GLU A 60 13.70 -3.57 18.94
CA GLU A 60 14.99 -2.92 18.73
C GLU A 60 15.27 -2.68 17.24
N GLU A 61 14.92 -3.65 16.39
CA GLU A 61 15.03 -3.50 14.93
C GLU A 61 14.06 -2.42 14.45
N LEU A 62 12.83 -2.38 14.97
CA LEU A 62 11.84 -1.35 14.64
C LEU A 62 12.31 0.03 15.07
N ASP A 63 12.87 0.14 16.29
CA ASP A 63 13.46 1.38 16.82
C ASP A 63 14.56 1.91 15.88
N ALA A 64 15.48 1.03 15.49
CA ALA A 64 16.56 1.37 14.55
C ALA A 64 16.04 1.84 13.18
N TRP A 65 15.01 1.16 12.62
CA TRP A 65 14.40 1.53 11.35
C TRP A 65 13.74 2.90 11.41
N MET A 66 12.90 3.13 12.44
CA MET A 66 12.18 4.40 12.60
C MET A 66 13.15 5.55 12.89
N SER A 67 14.21 5.32 13.70
CA SER A 67 15.27 6.27 13.94
C SER A 67 15.97 6.70 12.64
N ARG A 68 16.35 5.72 11.80
CA ARG A 68 16.97 5.96 10.51
C ARG A 68 16.08 6.79 9.59
N MET A 69 14.83 6.38 9.39
CA MET A 69 13.88 7.10 8.53
C MET A 69 13.65 8.53 9.03
N SER A 70 13.41 8.72 10.33
CA SER A 70 13.23 10.05 10.93
C SER A 70 14.47 10.94 10.76
N THR A 71 15.66 10.36 10.76
CA THR A 71 16.91 11.11 10.58
C THR A 71 17.15 11.48 9.13
N GLU A 72 17.00 10.52 8.21
CA GLU A 72 17.30 10.71 6.78
C GLU A 72 16.24 11.55 6.05
N LEU A 73 15.00 11.67 6.60
CA LEU A 73 13.89 12.42 6.01
C LEU A 73 13.59 13.72 6.77
N ARG A 74 14.48 14.17 7.66
CA ARG A 74 14.25 15.32 8.55
C ARG A 74 14.25 16.68 7.85
N ASP A 75 14.91 16.80 6.70
CA ASP A 75 15.17 18.10 6.04
C ASP A 75 13.89 18.74 5.44
N GLY A 76 12.75 18.07 5.47
CA GLY A 76 11.46 18.57 4.96
C GLY A 76 11.39 18.71 3.44
N THR A 77 12.39 18.22 2.69
CA THR A 77 12.37 18.22 1.21
C THR A 77 11.71 16.98 0.64
N ALA A 78 11.80 15.84 1.38
CA ALA A 78 11.20 14.58 1.00
C ALA A 78 9.69 14.54 1.30
N ALA A 79 8.97 13.66 0.61
CA ALA A 79 7.58 13.35 0.95
C ALA A 79 7.48 12.69 2.34
N PRO A 80 6.33 12.77 3.03
CA PRO A 80 6.16 12.15 4.33
C PRO A 80 6.22 10.63 4.26
N TRP A 81 6.65 10.00 5.35
CA TRP A 81 6.63 8.55 5.49
C TRP A 81 5.46 8.08 6.36
N ALA A 82 5.09 6.82 6.19
CA ALA A 82 4.02 6.19 6.94
C ALA A 82 4.48 4.88 7.57
N THR A 83 3.91 4.54 8.73
CA THR A 83 4.03 3.20 9.31
C THR A 83 2.67 2.51 9.33
N ASN A 84 2.65 1.22 9.02
CA ASN A 84 1.45 0.41 9.11
C ASN A 84 1.49 -0.46 10.37
N VAL A 85 0.45 -0.37 11.19
CA VAL A 85 0.34 -1.04 12.48
C VAL A 85 -0.86 -1.98 12.48
N ILE A 86 -0.63 -3.24 12.88
CA ILE A 86 -1.71 -4.21 13.08
C ILE A 86 -2.37 -3.92 14.43
N THR A 87 -3.62 -3.45 14.40
CA THR A 87 -4.37 -3.07 15.62
C THR A 87 -5.31 -4.18 16.12
N HIS A 88 -5.18 -5.41 15.59
CA HIS A 88 -5.95 -6.55 16.07
C HIS A 88 -5.56 -6.92 17.50
N SER A 89 -6.53 -7.31 18.32
CA SER A 89 -6.35 -7.65 19.74
C SER A 89 -5.37 -8.79 20.01
N THR A 90 -5.07 -9.62 19.02
CA THR A 90 -4.08 -10.70 19.12
C THR A 90 -2.64 -10.23 18.86
N ASN A 91 -2.44 -8.97 18.47
CA ASN A 91 -1.10 -8.41 18.30
C ASN A 91 -0.48 -8.07 19.67
N GLN A 92 0.32 -8.99 20.18
CA GLN A 92 0.97 -8.84 21.50
C GLN A 92 2.02 -7.70 21.52
N ARG A 93 2.49 -7.25 20.34
CA ARG A 93 3.51 -6.20 20.19
C ARG A 93 2.90 -4.80 20.03
N LEU A 94 1.57 -4.69 19.97
CA LEU A 94 0.89 -3.43 19.65
C LEU A 94 1.30 -2.28 20.59
N SER A 95 1.37 -2.51 21.90
CA SER A 95 1.76 -1.48 22.87
C SER A 95 3.18 -0.95 22.59
N GLN A 96 4.14 -1.85 22.37
CA GLN A 96 5.53 -1.51 22.06
C GLN A 96 5.66 -0.78 20.72
N ASP A 97 4.93 -1.23 19.69
CA ASP A 97 4.90 -0.55 18.40
C ASP A 97 4.35 0.89 18.54
N LEU A 98 3.29 1.09 19.34
CA LEU A 98 2.73 2.42 19.60
C LEU A 98 3.64 3.31 20.43
N GLU A 99 4.44 2.77 21.36
CA GLU A 99 5.48 3.53 22.07
C GLU A 99 6.53 4.10 21.10
N LEU A 100 6.93 3.31 20.09
CA LEU A 100 7.84 3.79 19.04
C LEU A 100 7.16 4.80 18.11
N VAL A 101 5.89 4.62 17.79
CA VAL A 101 5.09 5.63 17.06
C VAL A 101 5.07 6.95 17.83
N ALA A 102 4.84 6.94 19.15
CA ALA A 102 4.89 8.14 19.99
C ALA A 102 6.26 8.82 19.99
N ARG A 103 7.35 8.02 19.99
CA ARG A 103 8.73 8.50 20.00
C ARG A 103 9.12 9.16 18.67
N TYR A 104 8.87 8.48 17.55
CA TYR A 104 9.32 8.92 16.22
C TYR A 104 8.32 9.77 15.45
N ARG A 105 7.05 9.80 15.89
CA ARG A 105 5.98 10.64 15.37
C ARG A 105 5.86 10.59 13.83
N PRO A 106 5.68 9.38 13.23
CA PRO A 106 5.46 9.30 11.79
C PRO A 106 4.28 10.20 11.41
N PRO A 107 4.40 11.00 10.34
CA PRO A 107 3.29 11.88 9.91
C PRO A 107 1.99 11.12 9.63
N ILE A 108 2.10 9.86 9.19
CA ILE A 108 0.97 9.03 8.82
C ILE A 108 1.08 7.66 9.52
N VAL A 109 0.01 7.24 10.18
CA VAL A 109 -0.13 5.89 10.72
C VAL A 109 -1.27 5.19 10.01
N ILE A 110 -0.97 4.07 9.38
CA ILE A 110 -1.95 3.23 8.68
C ILE A 110 -2.30 2.07 9.62
N THR A 111 -3.57 1.92 9.96
CA THR A 111 -4.03 0.81 10.81
C THR A 111 -4.64 -0.30 9.98
N ALA A 112 -4.29 -1.55 10.28
CA ALA A 112 -4.76 -2.72 9.56
C ALA A 112 -5.27 -3.82 10.50
N LEU A 113 -6.16 -4.66 9.99
CA LEU A 113 -6.69 -5.87 10.62
C LEU A 113 -7.41 -5.67 11.96
N GLY A 114 -7.72 -4.42 12.34
CA GLY A 114 -8.39 -4.10 13.59
C GLY A 114 -9.04 -2.72 13.58
N SER A 115 -9.52 -2.27 14.74
CA SER A 115 -10.03 -0.91 14.91
C SER A 115 -8.90 0.11 14.93
N PRO A 116 -9.05 1.29 14.31
CA PRO A 116 -8.04 2.35 14.39
C PRO A 116 -7.95 3.01 15.78
N LYS A 117 -8.94 2.81 16.64
CA LYS A 117 -9.04 3.46 17.99
C LYS A 117 -7.74 3.47 18.78
N PRO A 118 -6.96 2.37 18.90
CA PRO A 118 -5.75 2.37 19.72
C PRO A 118 -4.68 3.37 19.26
N ALA A 119 -4.70 3.78 17.99
CA ALA A 119 -3.70 4.70 17.42
C ALA A 119 -4.18 6.17 17.40
N ILE A 120 -5.48 6.42 17.37
CA ILE A 120 -6.05 7.75 17.05
C ILE A 120 -5.59 8.82 18.03
N GLU A 121 -5.88 8.66 19.31
CA GLU A 121 -5.56 9.68 20.34
C GLU A 121 -4.05 9.97 20.38
N LEU A 122 -3.24 8.92 20.32
CA LEU A 122 -1.79 9.03 20.30
C LEU A 122 -1.30 9.82 19.08
N VAL A 123 -1.75 9.45 17.89
CA VAL A 123 -1.29 10.06 16.63
C VAL A 123 -1.75 11.50 16.52
N HIS A 124 -2.99 11.78 16.88
CA HIS A 124 -3.53 13.15 16.92
C HIS A 124 -2.81 14.03 17.94
N SER A 125 -2.30 13.47 19.06
CA SER A 125 -1.58 14.25 20.09
C SER A 125 -0.32 14.96 19.57
N TYR A 126 0.28 14.46 18.48
CA TYR A 126 1.45 15.09 17.86
C TYR A 126 1.16 15.67 16.45
N GLY A 127 -0.12 15.73 16.04
CA GLY A 127 -0.54 16.30 14.75
C GLY A 127 -0.38 15.37 13.54
N GLY A 128 -0.16 14.08 13.77
CA GLY A 128 -0.19 13.05 12.73
C GLY A 128 -1.62 12.68 12.33
N ILE A 129 -1.77 11.89 11.26
CA ILE A 129 -3.07 11.39 10.77
C ILE A 129 -3.13 9.86 10.81
N VAL A 130 -4.34 9.35 11.00
CA VAL A 130 -4.64 7.91 11.03
C VAL A 130 -5.48 7.52 9.82
N ILE A 131 -4.94 6.61 9.00
CA ILE A 131 -5.62 6.00 7.85
C ILE A 131 -5.98 4.57 8.21
N ALA A 132 -7.20 4.13 7.90
CA ALA A 132 -7.62 2.76 8.15
C ALA A 132 -7.68 1.94 6.86
N ASP A 133 -6.99 0.80 6.82
CA ASP A 133 -7.12 -0.20 5.74
C ASP A 133 -8.50 -0.86 5.81
N VAL A 134 -9.26 -0.77 4.73
CA VAL A 134 -10.62 -1.32 4.65
C VAL A 134 -10.85 -2.06 3.33
N VAL A 135 -11.62 -3.15 3.39
CA VAL A 135 -12.00 -3.97 2.22
C VAL A 135 -13.50 -3.99 1.97
N THR A 136 -14.30 -3.38 2.85
CA THR A 136 -15.77 -3.29 2.73
C THR A 136 -16.28 -1.95 3.24
N LEU A 137 -17.46 -1.53 2.78
CA LEU A 137 -18.12 -0.31 3.28
C LEU A 137 -18.49 -0.39 4.77
N THR A 138 -18.80 -1.58 5.27
CA THR A 138 -19.06 -1.79 6.70
C THR A 138 -17.81 -1.47 7.55
N LEU A 139 -16.63 -1.89 7.10
CA LEU A 139 -15.37 -1.57 7.77
C LEU A 139 -15.03 -0.09 7.59
N ALA A 140 -15.26 0.49 6.43
CA ALA A 140 -15.09 1.92 6.17
C ALA A 140 -15.89 2.77 7.15
N LYS A 141 -17.20 2.49 7.28
CA LYS A 141 -18.06 3.19 8.23
C LYS A 141 -17.55 3.06 9.68
N LYS A 142 -17.19 1.84 10.12
CA LYS A 142 -16.65 1.61 11.47
C LYS A 142 -15.34 2.38 11.72
N ALA A 143 -14.48 2.52 10.71
CA ALA A 143 -13.23 3.27 10.82
C ALA A 143 -13.51 4.79 10.97
N ILE A 144 -14.45 5.32 10.20
CA ILE A 144 -14.87 6.73 10.30
C ILE A 144 -15.52 7.00 11.66
N ASP A 145 -16.46 6.16 12.08
CA ASP A 145 -17.13 6.27 13.39
C ASP A 145 -16.12 6.16 14.57
N ALA A 146 -14.97 5.54 14.33
CA ALA A 146 -13.89 5.45 15.29
C ALA A 146 -12.98 6.70 15.32
N GLY A 147 -13.06 7.59 14.32
CA GLY A 147 -12.30 8.84 14.21
C GLY A 147 -11.09 8.77 13.28
N ALA A 148 -11.02 7.82 12.35
CA ALA A 148 -9.95 7.79 11.34
C ALA A 148 -10.06 9.00 10.41
N ASP A 149 -8.92 9.61 10.06
CA ASP A 149 -8.81 10.78 9.18
C ASP A 149 -8.98 10.40 7.69
N GLY A 150 -8.86 9.13 7.39
CA GLY A 150 -9.06 8.63 6.04
C GLY A 150 -9.12 7.10 5.95
N LEU A 151 -9.42 6.65 4.75
CA LEU A 151 -9.59 5.25 4.40
C LEU A 151 -8.57 4.83 3.35
N ALA A 152 -7.92 3.70 3.51
CA ALA A 152 -7.22 3.00 2.45
C ALA A 152 -8.09 1.85 1.95
N CYS A 153 -8.80 2.10 0.85
CA CYS A 153 -9.74 1.20 0.23
C CYS A 153 -9.00 0.13 -0.58
N VAL A 154 -8.76 -1.03 0.02
CA VAL A 154 -8.13 -2.19 -0.63
C VAL A 154 -9.18 -2.87 -1.50
N SER A 155 -9.10 -2.65 -2.81
CA SER A 155 -10.10 -3.03 -3.80
C SER A 155 -9.78 -4.37 -4.47
N ALA A 156 -10.68 -4.83 -5.32
CA ALA A 156 -10.40 -5.94 -6.23
C ALA A 156 -9.16 -5.63 -7.09
N GLY A 157 -8.34 -6.66 -7.33
CA GLY A 157 -7.09 -6.53 -8.08
C GLY A 157 -5.87 -6.14 -7.23
N ALA A 158 -6.02 -5.94 -5.91
CA ALA A 158 -4.89 -5.78 -5.03
C ALA A 158 -4.05 -7.08 -4.93
N GLY A 159 -2.74 -6.94 -4.78
CA GLY A 159 -1.83 -8.04 -4.45
C GLY A 159 -1.88 -8.35 -2.95
N GLY A 160 -1.57 -9.59 -2.57
CA GLY A 160 -1.79 -10.02 -1.20
C GLY A 160 -3.28 -10.10 -0.88
N HIS A 161 -3.66 -9.80 0.36
CA HIS A 161 -5.08 -9.72 0.71
C HIS A 161 -5.80 -8.71 -0.18
N THR A 162 -6.94 -9.12 -0.72
CA THR A 162 -7.68 -8.33 -1.70
C THR A 162 -9.16 -8.19 -1.34
N GLY A 163 -9.77 -7.08 -1.75
CA GLY A 163 -11.22 -6.88 -1.67
C GLY A 163 -11.95 -7.41 -2.91
N PHE A 164 -13.27 -7.27 -2.89
CA PHE A 164 -14.16 -7.65 -4.01
C PHE A 164 -14.75 -6.44 -4.74
N ILE A 165 -14.68 -5.25 -4.14
CA ILE A 165 -15.23 -4.02 -4.72
C ILE A 165 -14.22 -3.49 -5.74
N SER A 166 -14.66 -3.14 -6.94
CA SER A 166 -13.80 -2.51 -7.93
C SER A 166 -13.31 -1.14 -7.44
N PRO A 167 -12.10 -0.67 -7.83
CA PRO A 167 -11.56 0.60 -7.37
C PRO A 167 -12.51 1.78 -7.56
N PHE A 168 -13.07 1.97 -8.75
CA PHE A 168 -13.98 3.09 -9.04
C PHE A 168 -15.27 3.06 -8.22
N ALA A 169 -15.89 1.89 -8.06
CA ALA A 169 -17.07 1.76 -7.21
C ALA A 169 -16.76 2.02 -5.75
N PHE A 170 -15.57 1.61 -5.28
CA PHE A 170 -15.19 1.83 -3.89
C PHE A 170 -14.90 3.32 -3.60
N ILE A 171 -14.24 4.02 -4.54
CA ILE A 171 -14.01 5.47 -4.44
C ILE A 171 -15.35 6.20 -4.27
N SER A 172 -16.30 5.98 -5.20
CA SER A 172 -17.60 6.65 -5.18
C SER A 172 -18.34 6.39 -3.86
N ALA A 173 -18.42 5.14 -3.43
CA ALA A 173 -19.11 4.78 -2.20
C ALA A 173 -18.40 5.27 -0.93
N ALA A 174 -17.06 5.34 -0.92
CA ALA A 174 -16.31 5.89 0.19
C ALA A 174 -16.53 7.41 0.32
N ARG A 175 -16.62 8.14 -0.81
CA ARG A 175 -16.93 9.57 -0.82
C ARG A 175 -18.31 9.90 -0.26
N GLU A 176 -19.29 9.02 -0.41
CA GLU A 176 -20.59 9.18 0.23
C GLU A 176 -20.53 9.05 1.76
N LEU A 177 -19.49 8.39 2.30
CA LEU A 177 -19.32 8.17 3.73
C LEU A 177 -18.46 9.22 4.43
N THR A 178 -17.56 9.89 3.72
CA THR A 178 -16.58 10.79 4.36
C THR A 178 -16.04 11.86 3.42
N ASP A 179 -15.82 13.07 3.99
CA ASP A 179 -15.02 14.15 3.39
C ASP A 179 -13.52 13.99 3.68
N GLY A 180 -13.15 13.01 4.50
CA GLY A 180 -11.76 12.68 4.82
C GLY A 180 -10.99 12.08 3.63
N LEU A 181 -9.75 11.68 3.87
CA LEU A 181 -8.90 11.11 2.81
C LEU A 181 -9.43 9.77 2.30
N VAL A 182 -9.52 9.63 0.97
CA VAL A 182 -9.80 8.37 0.30
C VAL A 182 -8.59 7.95 -0.52
N ILE A 183 -7.93 6.90 -0.06
CA ILE A 183 -6.83 6.24 -0.75
C ILE A 183 -7.37 4.97 -1.39
N VAL A 184 -7.06 4.69 -2.65
CA VAL A 184 -7.52 3.49 -3.33
C VAL A 184 -6.37 2.63 -3.83
N GLY A 185 -6.43 1.33 -3.60
CA GLY A 185 -5.48 0.36 -4.12
C GLY A 185 -6.17 -0.85 -4.74
N GLY A 186 -5.63 -1.35 -5.84
CA GLY A 186 -6.13 -2.51 -6.57
C GLY A 186 -5.99 -2.33 -8.07
N GLY A 187 -5.04 -3.03 -8.67
CA GLY A 187 -4.80 -3.02 -10.12
C GLY A 187 -4.24 -1.72 -10.71
N ILE A 188 -3.90 -0.74 -9.90
CA ILE A 188 -3.33 0.55 -10.35
C ILE A 188 -1.81 0.47 -10.25
N SER A 189 -1.09 0.69 -11.37
CA SER A 189 0.37 0.52 -11.42
C SER A 189 1.07 1.37 -12.48
N ASP A 190 0.34 2.27 -13.13
CA ASP A 190 0.86 3.25 -14.07
C ASP A 190 0.28 4.64 -13.80
N GLY A 191 0.86 5.66 -14.41
CA GLY A 191 0.43 7.05 -14.23
C GLY A 191 -0.96 7.33 -14.80
N TYR A 192 -1.41 6.58 -15.81
CA TYR A 192 -2.77 6.70 -16.35
C TYR A 192 -3.81 6.23 -15.35
N GLY A 193 -3.57 5.09 -14.69
CA GLY A 193 -4.43 4.57 -13.62
C GLY A 193 -4.46 5.50 -12.41
N VAL A 194 -3.32 6.11 -12.03
CA VAL A 194 -3.27 7.14 -10.98
C VAL A 194 -4.16 8.33 -11.35
N ALA A 195 -4.00 8.91 -12.54
CA ALA A 195 -4.82 10.03 -12.99
C ALA A 195 -6.31 9.68 -13.03
N GLY A 196 -6.66 8.45 -13.47
CA GLY A 196 -8.01 7.93 -13.47
C GLY A 196 -8.62 7.84 -12.07
N ALA A 197 -7.89 7.32 -11.10
CA ALA A 197 -8.35 7.20 -9.71
C ALA A 197 -8.57 8.58 -9.06
N ILE A 198 -7.64 9.53 -9.28
CA ILE A 198 -7.78 10.90 -8.79
C ILE A 198 -8.99 11.60 -9.43
N SER A 199 -9.19 11.43 -10.73
CA SER A 199 -10.36 11.98 -11.43
C SER A 199 -11.68 11.38 -10.96
N ALA A 200 -11.67 10.13 -10.48
CA ALA A 200 -12.83 9.47 -9.89
C ALA A 200 -13.13 9.91 -8.45
N GLY A 201 -12.25 10.69 -7.83
CA GLY A 201 -12.45 11.24 -6.49
C GLY A 201 -11.56 10.65 -5.39
N ALA A 202 -10.57 9.80 -5.70
CA ALA A 202 -9.54 9.44 -4.73
C ALA A 202 -8.57 10.60 -4.50
N ASP A 203 -8.01 10.71 -3.29
CA ASP A 203 -6.97 11.69 -2.96
C ASP A 203 -5.58 11.13 -3.23
N LEU A 204 -5.39 9.84 -2.98
CA LEU A 204 -4.13 9.12 -3.15
C LEU A 204 -4.39 7.72 -3.72
N VAL A 205 -3.36 7.16 -4.31
CA VAL A 205 -3.35 5.78 -4.82
C VAL A 205 -2.40 4.92 -3.99
N TYR A 206 -2.88 3.75 -3.53
CA TYR A 206 -2.09 2.71 -2.88
C TYR A 206 -1.51 1.79 -3.96
N MET A 207 -0.19 1.78 -4.10
CA MET A 207 0.49 1.01 -5.12
C MET A 207 1.53 0.09 -4.48
N GLY A 208 1.36 -1.24 -4.60
CA GLY A 208 2.29 -2.24 -4.06
C GLY A 208 3.10 -2.93 -5.15
N THR A 209 2.45 -3.66 -6.03
CA THR A 209 3.07 -4.55 -7.02
C THR A 209 4.14 -3.86 -7.87
N ARG A 210 3.92 -2.61 -8.27
CA ARG A 210 4.86 -1.82 -9.06
C ARG A 210 6.21 -1.62 -8.35
N PHE A 211 6.22 -1.64 -7.00
CA PHE A 211 7.41 -1.43 -6.20
C PHE A 211 8.06 -2.72 -5.68
N ILE A 212 7.47 -3.92 -5.94
CA ILE A 212 8.11 -5.20 -5.58
C ILE A 212 9.43 -5.36 -6.33
N ALA A 213 9.46 -5.07 -7.63
CA ALA A 213 10.62 -5.17 -8.50
C ALA A 213 11.49 -3.90 -8.49
N THR A 214 11.57 -3.21 -7.34
CA THR A 214 12.55 -2.12 -7.16
C THR A 214 13.83 -2.65 -6.49
N ARG A 215 14.95 -1.97 -6.71
CA ARG A 215 16.23 -2.33 -6.11
C ARG A 215 16.17 -2.24 -4.58
N GLU A 216 15.42 -1.27 -4.07
CA GLU A 216 15.28 -0.93 -2.66
C GLU A 216 14.30 -1.85 -1.91
N SER A 217 13.49 -2.63 -2.63
CA SER A 217 12.60 -3.61 -2.00
C SER A 217 13.40 -4.79 -1.43
N ARG A 218 12.91 -5.34 -0.32
CA ARG A 218 13.51 -6.51 0.36
C ARG A 218 13.05 -7.83 -0.24
N ALA A 219 12.25 -7.83 -1.30
CA ALA A 219 11.91 -9.03 -2.04
C ALA A 219 13.20 -9.69 -2.54
N VAL A 220 13.28 -11.02 -2.46
CA VAL A 220 14.40 -11.77 -3.03
C VAL A 220 14.41 -11.62 -4.55
N ASP A 221 15.58 -11.75 -5.17
CA ASP A 221 15.75 -11.49 -6.60
C ASP A 221 14.87 -12.39 -7.47
N GLU A 222 14.66 -13.64 -7.05
CA GLU A 222 13.77 -14.59 -7.73
C GLU A 222 12.30 -14.10 -7.71
N TYR A 223 11.86 -13.46 -6.61
CA TYR A 223 10.52 -12.88 -6.54
C TYR A 223 10.40 -11.66 -7.45
N LYS A 224 11.39 -10.76 -7.43
CA LYS A 224 11.43 -9.58 -8.32
C LYS A 224 11.37 -10.01 -9.78
N GLN A 225 12.18 -11.01 -10.15
CA GLN A 225 12.22 -11.54 -11.51
C GLN A 225 10.90 -12.20 -11.89
N MET A 226 10.31 -13.02 -10.99
CA MET A 226 9.01 -13.64 -11.24
C MET A 226 7.92 -12.58 -11.50
N VAL A 227 7.92 -11.44 -10.78
CA VAL A 227 6.98 -10.34 -11.03
C VAL A 227 7.20 -9.70 -12.40
N VAL A 228 8.46 -9.56 -12.83
CA VAL A 228 8.80 -9.02 -14.16
C VAL A 228 8.36 -9.96 -15.29
N ASP A 229 8.50 -11.27 -15.08
CA ASP A 229 8.22 -12.29 -16.10
C ASP A 229 6.74 -12.68 -16.17
N SER A 230 5.93 -12.32 -15.16
CA SER A 230 4.52 -12.70 -15.07
C SER A 230 3.59 -11.68 -15.73
N THR A 231 2.43 -12.17 -16.11
CA THR A 231 1.34 -11.41 -16.71
C THR A 231 0.07 -11.46 -15.85
N LEU A 232 -1.00 -10.82 -16.29
CA LEU A 232 -2.32 -10.92 -15.63
C LEU A 232 -2.86 -12.35 -15.59
N ASP A 233 -2.53 -13.18 -16.58
CA ASP A 233 -2.97 -14.57 -16.67
C ASP A 233 -2.28 -15.48 -15.63
N ASP A 234 -1.17 -14.99 -15.05
CA ASP A 234 -0.41 -15.68 -14.00
C ASP A 234 -0.94 -15.38 -12.59
N LEU A 235 -2.05 -14.67 -12.47
CA LEU A 235 -2.65 -14.35 -11.18
C LEU A 235 -3.81 -15.30 -10.83
N LEU A 236 -3.90 -15.64 -9.54
CA LEU A 236 -5.00 -16.42 -8.97
C LEU A 236 -5.48 -15.79 -7.67
N VAL A 237 -6.78 -15.49 -7.58
CA VAL A 237 -7.40 -15.11 -6.30
C VAL A 237 -7.90 -16.36 -5.59
N SER A 238 -7.38 -16.63 -4.40
CA SER A 238 -7.79 -17.79 -3.61
C SER A 238 -7.73 -17.52 -2.11
N ALA A 239 -8.68 -18.07 -1.37
CA ALA A 239 -8.68 -18.10 0.10
C ALA A 239 -8.02 -19.37 0.67
N SER A 240 -7.64 -20.33 -0.17
CA SER A 240 -7.17 -21.67 0.22
C SER A 240 -5.95 -21.65 1.12
N ILE A 241 -5.10 -20.62 1.01
CA ILE A 241 -3.81 -20.56 1.72
C ILE A 241 -3.95 -19.84 3.05
N THR A 242 -4.67 -18.72 3.08
CA THR A 242 -4.74 -17.86 4.26
C THR A 242 -6.09 -17.90 4.97
N GLY A 243 -7.10 -18.49 4.36
CA GLY A 243 -8.49 -18.43 4.83
C GLY A 243 -9.19 -17.11 4.48
N THR A 244 -8.48 -16.16 3.87
CA THR A 244 -8.98 -14.87 3.40
C THR A 244 -8.56 -14.70 1.94
N PRO A 245 -9.39 -14.14 1.06
CA PRO A 245 -9.03 -13.93 -0.34
C PRO A 245 -7.73 -13.15 -0.49
N ALA A 246 -6.82 -13.73 -1.25
CA ALA A 246 -5.56 -13.10 -1.61
C ALA A 246 -5.18 -13.45 -3.06
N THR A 247 -4.49 -12.52 -3.72
CA THR A 247 -4.02 -12.71 -5.09
C THR A 247 -2.60 -13.29 -5.07
N TRP A 248 -2.42 -14.44 -5.69
CA TRP A 248 -1.17 -15.22 -5.73
C TRP A 248 -0.61 -15.29 -7.13
N LEU A 249 0.72 -15.41 -7.23
CA LEU A 249 1.41 -15.75 -8.47
C LEU A 249 1.32 -17.25 -8.72
N LYS A 250 0.68 -17.67 -9.80
CA LYS A 250 0.58 -19.09 -10.21
C LYS A 250 1.95 -19.77 -10.32
N PRO A 251 3.00 -19.14 -10.90
CA PRO A 251 4.34 -19.74 -10.89
C PRO A 251 4.87 -20.02 -9.49
N SER A 252 4.66 -19.09 -8.53
CA SER A 252 5.07 -19.31 -7.14
C SER A 252 4.30 -20.46 -6.48
N LEU A 253 3.00 -20.59 -6.75
CA LEU A 253 2.19 -21.71 -6.28
C LEU A 253 2.75 -23.04 -6.78
N ARG A 254 3.07 -23.14 -8.08
CA ARG A 254 3.65 -24.35 -8.70
C ARG A 254 5.01 -24.72 -8.10
N LEU A 255 5.89 -23.73 -7.87
CA LEU A 255 7.18 -23.98 -7.21
C LEU A 255 7.03 -24.56 -5.81
N CYS A 256 5.94 -24.21 -5.12
CA CYS A 256 5.63 -24.72 -3.78
C CYS A 256 4.76 -26.00 -3.80
N GLY A 257 4.56 -26.63 -4.95
CA GLY A 257 3.84 -27.90 -5.08
C GLY A 257 2.32 -27.79 -5.10
N TYR A 258 1.78 -26.58 -5.27
CA TYR A 258 0.33 -26.38 -5.47
C TYR A 258 -0.01 -26.44 -6.96
N ASP A 259 -1.19 -27.00 -7.27
CA ASP A 259 -1.79 -26.88 -8.59
C ASP A 259 -2.75 -25.68 -8.61
N PRO A 260 -2.43 -24.58 -9.31
CA PRO A 260 -3.28 -23.40 -9.35
C PRO A 260 -4.68 -23.64 -9.93
N GLU A 261 -4.83 -24.68 -10.76
CA GLU A 261 -6.11 -25.04 -11.40
C GLU A 261 -6.99 -25.93 -10.49
N GLN A 262 -6.42 -26.46 -9.40
CA GLN A 262 -7.10 -27.36 -8.46
C GLN A 262 -6.98 -26.90 -7.00
N MET A 263 -6.97 -25.58 -6.78
CA MET A 263 -6.88 -25.05 -5.43
C MET A 263 -8.14 -25.38 -4.61
N PRO A 264 -8.01 -25.91 -3.38
CA PRO A 264 -9.17 -26.20 -2.55
C PRO A 264 -9.88 -24.88 -2.13
N GLU A 265 -11.20 -24.94 -1.92
CA GLU A 265 -11.97 -23.76 -1.48
C GLU A 265 -11.58 -23.26 -0.10
N LYS A 266 -11.08 -24.12 0.77
CA LYS A 266 -10.68 -23.81 2.15
C LYS A 266 -9.27 -24.31 2.42
N PRO A 267 -8.53 -23.67 3.36
CA PRO A 267 -7.22 -24.15 3.77
C PRO A 267 -7.30 -25.61 4.21
N GLN A 268 -6.49 -26.47 3.61
CA GLN A 268 -6.34 -27.84 4.08
C GLN A 268 -5.62 -27.79 5.43
N ARG A 269 -6.30 -28.26 6.48
CA ARG A 269 -5.68 -28.49 7.78
C ARG A 269 -5.04 -29.87 7.74
N ASN A 270 -3.76 -29.92 7.48
CA ASN A 270 -3.00 -31.16 7.63
C ASN A 270 -2.51 -31.24 9.09
N TYR A 271 -3.02 -32.22 9.83
CA TYR A 271 -2.63 -32.49 11.23
C TYR A 271 -1.49 -33.51 11.31
N ASP A 272 -1.00 -34.02 10.17
CA ASP A 272 0.12 -34.96 10.14
C ASP A 272 1.44 -34.22 10.39
N SER A 273 1.98 -34.39 11.59
CA SER A 273 3.23 -33.76 12.02
C SER A 273 4.44 -34.24 11.22
N SER A 274 4.39 -35.42 10.56
CA SER A 274 5.46 -35.95 9.72
C SER A 274 5.59 -35.19 8.38
N GLN A 275 4.51 -34.54 7.91
CA GLN A 275 4.48 -33.74 6.69
C GLN A 275 4.65 -32.23 6.93
N GLN A 276 4.66 -31.77 8.19
CA GLN A 276 4.79 -30.34 8.53
C GLN A 276 6.16 -29.74 8.17
N GLN A 277 7.15 -30.53 7.87
CA GLN A 277 8.51 -30.05 7.52
C GLN A 277 8.64 -29.46 6.12
N GLN A 278 7.63 -29.58 5.25
CA GLN A 278 7.66 -29.08 3.86
C GLN A 278 6.55 -28.09 3.52
N VAL A 279 5.79 -27.58 4.48
CA VAL A 279 4.75 -26.59 4.16
C VAL A 279 5.40 -25.24 3.86
N ALA A 280 5.27 -24.79 2.63
CA ALA A 280 5.72 -23.46 2.19
C ALA A 280 5.18 -22.36 3.13
N LYS A 281 6.08 -21.52 3.66
CA LYS A 281 5.70 -20.45 4.57
C LYS A 281 5.00 -19.34 3.79
N ARG A 282 3.77 -19.03 4.18
CA ARG A 282 2.98 -17.95 3.61
C ARG A 282 3.81 -16.66 3.55
N TRP A 283 3.72 -15.94 2.43
CA TRP A 283 4.39 -14.68 2.15
C TRP A 283 5.92 -14.72 2.05
N LYS A 284 6.56 -15.75 2.57
CA LYS A 284 8.00 -15.95 2.45
C LYS A 284 8.35 -16.76 1.21
N ASP A 285 7.66 -17.91 1.04
CA ASP A 285 7.92 -18.86 -0.03
C ASP A 285 6.82 -18.80 -1.11
N LEU A 286 5.60 -18.41 -0.72
CA LEU A 286 4.45 -18.17 -1.60
C LEU A 286 4.32 -16.68 -1.87
N TRP A 287 4.48 -16.28 -3.12
CA TRP A 287 4.54 -14.90 -3.54
C TRP A 287 3.25 -14.42 -4.19
N SER A 288 3.01 -13.14 -4.06
CA SER A 288 1.77 -12.50 -4.52
C SER A 288 2.06 -11.28 -5.38
N ALA A 289 1.14 -10.96 -6.27
CA ALA A 289 1.12 -9.70 -7.00
C ALA A 289 -0.33 -9.31 -7.28
N GLY A 290 -0.59 -8.03 -7.49
CA GLY A 290 -1.89 -7.55 -7.92
C GLY A 290 -2.00 -7.39 -9.44
N GLN A 291 -3.19 -7.04 -9.90
CA GLN A 291 -3.50 -6.89 -11.33
C GLN A 291 -2.71 -5.77 -12.03
N GLY A 292 -1.98 -4.95 -11.29
CA GLY A 292 -1.01 -4.02 -11.85
C GLY A 292 0.29 -4.65 -12.35
N ILE A 293 0.45 -5.97 -12.28
CA ILE A 293 1.69 -6.68 -12.64
C ILE A 293 2.13 -6.38 -14.07
N GLY A 294 1.19 -6.22 -15.00
CA GLY A 294 1.49 -5.95 -16.40
C GLY A 294 2.29 -4.66 -16.68
N ALA A 295 2.39 -3.73 -15.71
CA ALA A 295 3.21 -2.53 -15.84
C ALA A 295 4.65 -2.72 -15.34
N VAL A 296 4.98 -3.87 -14.72
CA VAL A 296 6.34 -4.17 -14.22
C VAL A 296 7.14 -4.82 -15.33
N ARG A 297 8.16 -4.12 -15.85
CA ARG A 297 8.92 -4.55 -17.02
C ARG A 297 10.38 -4.91 -16.73
N ALA A 298 10.92 -4.41 -15.61
CA ALA A 298 12.31 -4.58 -15.23
C ALA A 298 12.48 -4.35 -13.72
N ILE A 299 13.62 -4.78 -13.18
CA ILE A 299 14.06 -4.43 -11.83
C ILE A 299 14.78 -3.08 -11.92
N GLU A 300 14.14 -2.02 -11.40
CA GLU A 300 14.58 -0.63 -11.55
C GLU A 300 14.82 0.04 -10.19
N PRO A 301 15.57 1.14 -10.12
CA PRO A 301 15.58 2.00 -8.93
C PRO A 301 14.19 2.63 -8.71
N MET A 302 13.82 2.87 -7.44
CA MET A 302 12.57 3.54 -7.07
C MET A 302 12.40 4.87 -7.82
N SER A 303 13.44 5.68 -7.93
CA SER A 303 13.41 6.97 -8.63
C SER A 303 13.04 6.83 -10.11
N ALA A 304 13.57 5.82 -10.82
CA ALA A 304 13.25 5.59 -12.22
C ALA A 304 11.78 5.18 -12.42
N VAL A 305 11.26 4.35 -11.51
CA VAL A 305 9.84 3.96 -11.49
C VAL A 305 8.96 5.21 -11.30
N VAL A 306 9.26 6.04 -10.30
CA VAL A 306 8.49 7.28 -10.03
C VAL A 306 8.59 8.27 -11.19
N ASP A 307 9.74 8.38 -11.84
CA ASP A 307 9.91 9.21 -13.06
C ASP A 307 9.02 8.72 -14.21
N SER A 308 8.90 7.42 -14.40
CA SER A 308 7.99 6.85 -15.42
C SER A 308 6.54 7.16 -15.09
N LEU A 309 6.13 6.89 -13.83
CA LEU A 309 4.78 7.19 -13.36
C LEU A 309 4.41 8.67 -13.52
N ALA A 310 5.37 9.58 -13.29
CA ALA A 310 5.13 11.02 -13.44
C ALA A 310 4.90 11.41 -14.92
N ARG A 311 5.70 10.88 -15.84
CA ARG A 311 5.50 11.12 -17.29
C ARG A 311 4.14 10.61 -17.77
N GLU A 312 3.75 9.42 -17.34
CA GLU A 312 2.47 8.81 -17.68
C GLU A 312 1.28 9.59 -17.09
N TYR A 313 1.42 10.05 -15.84
CA TYR A 313 0.43 10.89 -15.17
C TYR A 313 0.23 12.22 -15.90
N ASP A 314 1.32 12.90 -16.26
CA ASP A 314 1.27 14.16 -17.01
C ASP A 314 0.63 13.95 -18.39
N ALA A 315 0.95 12.86 -19.09
CA ALA A 315 0.33 12.49 -20.37
C ALA A 315 -1.17 12.24 -20.23
N ALA A 316 -1.61 11.55 -19.15
CA ALA A 316 -3.02 11.30 -18.86
C ALA A 316 -3.78 12.61 -18.60
N VAL A 317 -3.21 13.51 -17.80
CA VAL A 317 -3.79 14.84 -17.52
C VAL A 317 -3.91 15.67 -18.79
N ALA A 318 -2.87 15.68 -19.63
CA ALA A 318 -2.90 16.38 -20.92
C ALA A 318 -3.98 15.83 -21.86
N ARG A 319 -4.14 14.49 -21.91
CA ARG A 319 -5.20 13.83 -22.68
C ARG A 319 -6.59 14.24 -22.20
N MET A 320 -6.85 14.24 -20.88
CA MET A 320 -8.14 14.65 -20.32
C MET A 320 -8.45 16.12 -20.63
N ALA A 321 -7.46 17.01 -20.50
CA ALA A 321 -7.61 18.41 -20.84
C ALA A 321 -7.97 18.65 -22.32
N ALA A 322 -7.38 17.86 -23.23
CA ALA A 322 -7.68 17.93 -24.66
C ALA A 322 -9.09 17.44 -25.02
N LEU A 323 -9.68 16.55 -24.21
CA LEU A 323 -11.03 16.04 -24.41
C LEU A 323 -12.11 16.94 -23.79
N THR A 324 -11.72 17.86 -22.88
CA THR A 324 -12.67 18.79 -22.27
C THR A 324 -12.94 19.93 -23.27
N PRO A 325 -14.19 20.14 -23.72
CA PRO A 325 -14.52 21.29 -24.58
C PRO A 325 -14.13 22.58 -23.85
N ALA A 326 -13.52 23.53 -24.57
CA ALA A 326 -13.29 24.88 -24.03
C ALA A 326 -14.63 25.37 -23.43
N ALA A 327 -14.59 25.84 -22.18
CA ALA A 327 -15.79 26.34 -21.52
C ALA A 327 -16.46 27.33 -22.47
N ARG A 328 -17.70 27.04 -22.86
CA ARG A 328 -18.51 28.02 -23.60
C ARG A 328 -18.65 29.21 -22.68
N THR A 329 -17.98 30.29 -22.98
CA THR A 329 -18.24 31.60 -22.38
C THR A 329 -19.72 31.92 -22.71
N VAL A 330 -20.57 31.80 -21.69
CA VAL A 330 -21.98 32.27 -21.75
C VAL A 330 -21.98 33.76 -21.43
#